data_d78ade512aa6f376e80c03cd3cab8475
#
_entry.id   d78ade512aa6f376e80c03cd3cab8475
#
_cell.length_a   1.000
_cell.length_b   1.000
_cell.length_c   1.000
_cell.angle_alpha   90.00
_cell.angle_beta   90.00
_cell.angle_gamma   90.00
#
_symmetry.space_group_name_H-M   'P 1'
#
loop_
_entity.id
_entity.type
_entity.pdbx_description
1 polymer ?
#
loop_
_entity_poly.entity_id
_entity_poly.type
_entity_poly.pdbx_seq_one_letter_code
_entity_poly.pdbx_strand_id
1 'polypeptide(L)'
;MSLKTTAAALHNRNQVLESFEKALNTNDSKKREQLMTFIIVGAGATGIELAGALAEMRKFILPHDYPDLDTSTMRIILIDGGPRLLSAFSPQSSEEVKKYLTHLGVEILLNQQVKNYENNMLVLDDGNFIESANVYWVAGVKANSLAGLPAECYGPGNRLRVNEHNQIQDFKNIFAIGDTALMISEEYPKGHPQVVQPAIQQAMNLIKNLRNIESHELNKESEKYRKGPAAHPF
;
A
#
# COMPACT_ATOMS: atom_id res chain seq x y z
N MET A 1 11.51 2.54 -9.21
CA MET A 1 10.22 2.92 -9.86
C MET A 1 9.11 2.92 -8.82
N SER A 2 8.14 3.82 -8.88
CA SER A 2 7.01 3.86 -7.94
C SER A 2 5.68 3.59 -8.67
N LEU A 3 4.63 3.15 -7.94
CA LEU A 3 3.29 2.84 -8.48
C LEU A 3 2.22 3.78 -7.88
N LYS A 4 2.41 5.10 -8.03
CA LYS A 4 1.51 6.09 -7.40
C LYS A 4 0.37 6.57 -8.29
N THR A 5 0.50 6.47 -9.61
CA THR A 5 -0.46 6.99 -10.58
C THR A 5 -0.62 6.03 -11.74
N THR A 6 -1.71 6.14 -12.50
CA THR A 6 -1.92 5.38 -13.74
C THR A 6 -0.77 5.61 -14.74
N ALA A 7 -0.27 6.85 -14.85
CA ALA A 7 0.88 7.15 -15.71
C ALA A 7 2.14 6.41 -15.27
N ALA A 8 2.40 6.34 -13.94
CA ALA A 8 3.51 5.57 -13.39
C ALA A 8 3.34 4.07 -13.66
N ALA A 9 2.12 3.52 -13.54
CA ALA A 9 1.85 2.12 -13.84
C ALA A 9 2.09 1.78 -15.33
N LEU A 10 1.65 2.63 -16.24
CA LEU A 10 1.91 2.49 -17.67
C LEU A 10 3.41 2.59 -18.00
N HIS A 11 4.10 3.52 -17.38
CA HIS A 11 5.56 3.64 -17.52
C HIS A 11 6.26 2.36 -17.04
N ASN A 12 5.90 1.86 -15.86
CA ASN A 12 6.50 0.64 -15.30
C ASN A 12 6.22 -0.58 -16.20
N ARG A 13 4.99 -0.73 -16.73
CA ARG A 13 4.67 -1.77 -17.71
C ARG A 13 5.60 -1.69 -18.94
N ASN A 14 5.76 -0.50 -19.50
CA ASN A 14 6.62 -0.31 -20.66
C ASN A 14 8.09 -0.63 -20.34
N GLN A 15 8.58 -0.27 -19.15
CA GLN A 15 9.92 -0.62 -18.67
C GLN A 15 10.14 -2.13 -18.56
N VAL A 16 9.13 -2.89 -18.11
CA VAL A 16 9.16 -4.36 -18.07
C VAL A 16 9.38 -4.92 -19.48
N LEU A 17 8.56 -4.49 -20.45
CA LEU A 17 8.66 -4.93 -21.83
C LEU A 17 10.00 -4.52 -22.47
N GLU A 18 10.43 -3.27 -22.25
CA GLU A 18 11.71 -2.75 -22.71
C GLU A 18 12.92 -3.55 -22.16
N SER A 19 12.79 -4.07 -20.92
CA SER A 19 13.84 -4.92 -20.34
C SER A 19 13.98 -6.24 -21.09
N PHE A 20 12.88 -6.86 -21.52
CA PHE A 20 12.91 -8.08 -22.34
C PHE A 20 13.49 -7.81 -23.73
N GLU A 21 13.09 -6.71 -24.39
CA GLU A 21 13.64 -6.30 -25.67
C GLU A 21 15.16 -6.07 -25.59
N LYS A 22 15.63 -5.40 -24.57
CA LYS A 22 17.06 -5.17 -24.31
C LYS A 22 17.79 -6.47 -23.98
N ALA A 23 17.16 -7.39 -23.24
CA ALA A 23 17.74 -8.69 -22.90
C ALA A 23 17.94 -9.58 -24.12
N LEU A 24 17.02 -9.55 -25.08
CA LEU A 24 17.17 -10.21 -26.38
C LEU A 24 18.33 -9.67 -27.18
N ASN A 25 18.49 -8.34 -27.19
CA ASN A 25 19.44 -7.64 -28.06
C ASN A 25 20.84 -7.46 -27.45
N THR A 26 21.11 -8.00 -26.24
CA THR A 26 22.44 -7.89 -25.61
C THR A 26 23.21 -9.21 -25.69
N ASN A 27 24.52 -9.12 -26.03
CA ASN A 27 25.45 -10.23 -25.94
C ASN A 27 26.17 -10.30 -24.59
N ASP A 28 26.00 -9.29 -23.74
CA ASP A 28 26.58 -9.23 -22.39
C ASP A 28 25.71 -10.02 -21.44
N SER A 29 26.20 -11.16 -20.95
CA SER A 29 25.49 -12.05 -20.04
C SER A 29 25.16 -11.39 -18.71
N LYS A 30 26.06 -10.59 -18.16
CA LYS A 30 25.85 -9.87 -16.92
C LYS A 30 24.73 -8.81 -17.07
N LYS A 31 24.77 -8.06 -18.16
CA LYS A 31 23.72 -7.09 -18.48
C LYS A 31 22.36 -7.77 -18.70
N ARG A 32 22.34 -8.92 -19.36
CA ARG A 32 21.12 -9.73 -19.53
C ARG A 32 20.55 -10.17 -18.18
N GLU A 33 21.39 -10.66 -17.27
CA GLU A 33 20.96 -11.04 -15.92
C GLU A 33 20.35 -9.86 -15.16
N GLN A 34 20.97 -8.68 -15.20
CA GLN A 34 20.42 -7.46 -14.59
C GLN A 34 19.06 -7.07 -15.18
N LEU A 35 18.87 -7.19 -16.49
CA LEU A 35 17.61 -6.90 -17.19
C LEU A 35 16.53 -7.93 -16.91
N MET A 36 16.90 -9.18 -16.63
CA MET A 36 16.00 -10.29 -16.32
C MET A 36 15.74 -10.47 -14.81
N THR A 37 16.33 -9.63 -13.97
CA THR A 37 16.12 -9.62 -12.53
C THR A 37 15.15 -8.48 -12.17
N PHE A 38 14.02 -8.82 -11.51
CA PHE A 38 12.97 -7.90 -11.10
C PHE A 38 12.87 -7.91 -9.56
N ILE A 39 13.17 -6.79 -8.93
CA ILE A 39 13.13 -6.64 -7.48
C ILE A 39 11.90 -5.81 -7.09
N ILE A 40 11.12 -6.32 -6.15
CA ILE A 40 9.97 -5.66 -5.57
C ILE A 40 10.26 -5.40 -4.10
N VAL A 41 10.27 -4.13 -3.71
CA VAL A 41 10.52 -3.71 -2.32
C VAL A 41 9.19 -3.36 -1.66
N GLY A 42 8.80 -4.17 -0.68
CA GLY A 42 7.55 -4.08 0.06
C GLY A 42 6.60 -5.25 -0.20
N ALA A 43 6.35 -6.08 0.82
CA ALA A 43 5.49 -7.26 0.76
C ALA A 43 4.06 -7.00 1.32
N GLY A 44 3.55 -5.79 1.10
CA GLY A 44 2.13 -5.47 1.23
C GLY A 44 1.32 -5.99 0.04
N ALA A 45 0.00 -5.72 0.00
CA ALA A 45 -0.89 -6.19 -1.06
C ALA A 45 -0.36 -5.87 -2.47
N THR A 46 0.04 -4.63 -2.72
CA THR A 46 0.56 -4.20 -4.03
C THR A 46 1.81 -4.96 -4.47
N GLY A 47 2.75 -5.21 -3.54
CA GLY A 47 3.98 -5.94 -3.86
C GLY A 47 3.72 -7.39 -4.20
N ILE A 48 2.79 -8.02 -3.50
CA ILE A 48 2.36 -9.40 -3.75
C ILE A 48 1.66 -9.54 -5.09
N GLU A 49 0.73 -8.62 -5.41
CA GLU A 49 0.04 -8.58 -6.70
C GLU A 49 1.02 -8.40 -7.86
N LEU A 50 2.00 -7.49 -7.71
CA LEU A 50 3.02 -7.26 -8.72
C LEU A 50 3.94 -8.50 -8.90
N ALA A 51 4.37 -9.12 -7.79
CA ALA A 51 5.20 -10.32 -7.83
C ALA A 51 4.46 -11.48 -8.50
N GLY A 52 3.19 -11.68 -8.16
CA GLY A 52 2.31 -12.67 -8.79
C GLY A 52 2.14 -12.43 -10.29
N ALA A 53 1.80 -11.21 -10.68
CA ALA A 53 1.61 -10.84 -12.07
C ALA A 53 2.89 -11.06 -12.92
N LEU A 54 4.06 -10.69 -12.40
CA LEU A 54 5.35 -10.94 -13.09
C LEU A 54 5.65 -12.44 -13.18
N ALA A 55 5.31 -13.22 -12.15
CA ALA A 55 5.55 -14.65 -12.15
C ALA A 55 4.60 -15.41 -13.12
N GLU A 56 3.34 -14.99 -13.19
CA GLU A 56 2.40 -15.50 -14.18
C GLU A 56 2.79 -15.10 -15.60
N MET A 57 3.24 -13.85 -15.80
CA MET A 57 3.78 -13.39 -17.09
C MET A 57 4.96 -14.26 -17.54
N ARG A 58 5.93 -14.52 -16.64
CA ARG A 58 7.07 -15.39 -16.90
C ARG A 58 6.63 -16.81 -17.35
N LYS A 59 5.61 -17.33 -16.71
CA LYS A 59 5.16 -18.71 -16.93
C LYS A 59 4.29 -18.89 -18.18
N PHE A 60 3.40 -17.93 -18.46
CA PHE A 60 2.34 -18.11 -19.44
C PHE A 60 2.42 -17.19 -20.67
N ILE A 61 3.05 -16.03 -20.55
CA ILE A 61 3.05 -15.01 -21.60
C ILE A 61 4.41 -14.96 -22.32
N LEU A 62 5.49 -14.77 -21.55
CA LEU A 62 6.82 -14.54 -22.13
C LEU A 62 7.33 -15.67 -23.01
N PRO A 63 7.12 -16.97 -22.73
CA PRO A 63 7.55 -18.03 -23.62
C PRO A 63 6.90 -18.00 -25.01
N HIS A 64 5.71 -17.42 -25.10
CA HIS A 64 5.00 -17.24 -26.36
C HIS A 64 5.44 -15.98 -27.10
N ASP A 65 5.55 -14.87 -26.39
CA ASP A 65 5.82 -13.55 -26.98
C ASP A 65 7.31 -13.34 -27.24
N TYR A 66 8.20 -14.03 -26.52
CA TYR A 66 9.65 -13.95 -26.62
C TYR A 66 10.27 -15.36 -26.72
N PRO A 67 10.02 -16.11 -27.80
CA PRO A 67 10.49 -17.50 -27.94
C PRO A 67 12.01 -17.65 -27.96
N ASP A 68 12.74 -16.62 -28.37
CA ASP A 68 14.20 -16.60 -28.41
C ASP A 68 14.85 -16.17 -27.08
N LEU A 69 14.05 -15.81 -26.06
CA LEU A 69 14.52 -15.44 -24.74
C LEU A 69 14.32 -16.60 -23.77
N ASP A 70 15.41 -17.05 -23.12
CA ASP A 70 15.28 -18.03 -22.04
C ASP A 70 14.61 -17.37 -20.81
N THR A 71 13.29 -17.44 -20.77
CA THR A 71 12.47 -16.83 -19.71
C THR A 71 12.61 -17.55 -18.36
N SER A 72 13.20 -18.75 -18.32
CA SER A 72 13.48 -19.48 -17.07
C SER A 72 14.55 -18.79 -16.23
N THR A 73 15.41 -17.96 -16.86
CA THR A 73 16.42 -17.16 -16.18
C THR A 73 15.89 -15.89 -15.51
N MET A 74 14.61 -15.55 -15.75
CA MET A 74 13.99 -14.39 -15.12
C MET A 74 13.81 -14.61 -13.61
N ARG A 75 14.45 -13.77 -12.82
CA ARG A 75 14.35 -13.76 -11.36
C ARG A 75 13.35 -12.71 -10.91
N ILE A 76 12.49 -13.08 -9.96
CA ILE A 76 11.53 -12.19 -9.30
C ILE A 76 11.78 -12.27 -7.81
N ILE A 77 12.20 -11.16 -7.21
CA ILE A 77 12.64 -11.10 -5.82
C ILE A 77 11.75 -10.12 -5.07
N LEU A 78 11.06 -10.61 -4.05
CA LEU A 78 10.21 -9.81 -3.16
C LEU A 78 10.93 -9.60 -1.83
N ILE A 79 11.23 -8.34 -1.49
CA ILE A 79 12.00 -7.96 -0.31
C ILE A 79 11.12 -7.18 0.66
N ASP A 80 11.17 -7.52 1.96
CA ASP A 80 10.49 -6.75 3.00
C ASP A 80 11.28 -6.76 4.31
N GLY A 81 11.28 -5.61 5.00
CA GLY A 81 11.89 -5.46 6.32
C GLY A 81 11.14 -6.16 7.45
N GLY A 82 9.91 -6.57 7.21
CA GLY A 82 9.08 -7.29 8.17
C GLY A 82 9.32 -8.80 8.17
N PRO A 83 8.87 -9.51 9.23
CA PRO A 83 9.07 -10.94 9.39
C PRO A 83 8.12 -11.80 8.55
N ARG A 84 7.11 -11.22 7.89
CA ARG A 84 6.12 -11.96 7.10
C ARG A 84 5.49 -11.09 6.02
N LEU A 85 5.01 -11.74 4.97
CA LEU A 85 4.19 -11.10 3.92
C LEU A 85 2.87 -10.61 4.52
N LEU A 86 2.24 -9.61 3.91
CA LEU A 86 0.92 -9.11 4.33
C LEU A 86 0.83 -8.89 5.85
N SER A 87 1.77 -8.19 6.44
CA SER A 87 1.88 -8.03 7.91
C SER A 87 0.59 -7.46 8.56
N ALA A 88 -0.25 -6.77 7.80
CA ALA A 88 -1.54 -6.23 8.22
C ALA A 88 -2.71 -7.25 8.15
N PHE A 89 -2.47 -8.46 7.65
CA PHE A 89 -3.48 -9.52 7.52
C PHE A 89 -3.23 -10.66 8.51
N SER A 90 -4.09 -11.69 8.49
CA SER A 90 -3.93 -12.83 9.38
C SER A 90 -2.62 -13.61 9.09
N PRO A 91 -2.02 -14.27 10.10
CA PRO A 91 -0.87 -15.14 9.88
C PRO A 91 -1.14 -16.26 8.87
N GLN A 92 -2.37 -16.78 8.85
CA GLN A 92 -2.79 -17.80 7.89
C GLN A 92 -2.73 -17.29 6.46
N SER A 93 -3.31 -16.11 6.17
CA SER A 93 -3.26 -15.48 4.84
C SER A 93 -1.82 -15.22 4.39
N SER A 94 -0.98 -14.79 5.33
CA SER A 94 0.45 -14.56 5.07
C SER A 94 1.16 -15.84 4.61
N GLU A 95 0.90 -16.97 5.27
CA GLU A 95 1.51 -18.25 4.95
C GLU A 95 0.99 -18.84 3.63
N GLU A 96 -0.30 -18.72 3.36
CA GLU A 96 -0.91 -19.16 2.10
C GLU A 96 -0.33 -18.39 0.90
N VAL A 97 -0.21 -17.08 1.01
CA VAL A 97 0.40 -16.23 -0.03
C VAL A 97 1.87 -16.58 -0.23
N LYS A 98 2.62 -16.80 0.86
CA LYS A 98 4.02 -17.22 0.78
C LYS A 98 4.17 -18.52 0.00
N LYS A 99 3.37 -19.53 0.31
CA LYS A 99 3.37 -20.81 -0.42
C LYS A 99 3.05 -20.63 -1.90
N TYR A 100 2.04 -19.83 -2.21
CA TYR A 100 1.65 -19.54 -3.59
C TYR A 100 2.75 -18.87 -4.39
N LEU A 101 3.33 -17.78 -3.89
CA LEU A 101 4.42 -17.07 -4.56
C LEU A 101 5.68 -17.93 -4.71
N THR A 102 6.02 -18.72 -3.69
CA THR A 102 7.14 -19.66 -3.75
C THR A 102 6.89 -20.74 -4.83
N HIS A 103 5.66 -21.27 -4.93
CA HIS A 103 5.30 -22.21 -5.99
C HIS A 103 5.42 -21.59 -7.38
N LEU A 104 5.12 -20.32 -7.52
CA LEU A 104 5.36 -19.57 -8.76
C LEU A 104 6.84 -19.24 -8.99
N GLY A 105 7.75 -19.60 -8.09
CA GLY A 105 9.18 -19.36 -8.21
C GLY A 105 9.59 -17.92 -7.92
N VAL A 106 8.86 -17.21 -7.06
CA VAL A 106 9.27 -15.91 -6.51
C VAL A 106 10.23 -16.15 -5.35
N GLU A 107 11.38 -15.48 -5.38
CA GLU A 107 12.33 -15.43 -4.28
C GLU A 107 11.83 -14.44 -3.22
N ILE A 108 11.72 -14.86 -1.95
CA ILE A 108 11.16 -14.05 -0.88
C ILE A 108 12.24 -13.80 0.18
N LEU A 109 12.61 -12.53 0.36
CA LEU A 109 13.59 -12.08 1.35
C LEU A 109 12.87 -11.23 2.41
N LEU A 110 12.64 -11.84 3.59
CA LEU A 110 12.04 -11.19 4.77
C LEU A 110 13.10 -10.80 5.78
N ASN A 111 12.78 -9.87 6.69
CA ASN A 111 13.70 -9.28 7.64
C ASN A 111 14.93 -8.63 6.96
N GLN A 112 14.76 -8.14 5.75
CA GLN A 112 15.80 -7.50 4.95
C GLN A 112 15.37 -6.09 4.56
N GLN A 113 16.17 -5.10 4.92
CA GLN A 113 15.92 -3.70 4.55
C GLN A 113 16.83 -3.28 3.41
N VAL A 114 16.24 -2.58 2.44
CA VAL A 114 17.03 -1.97 1.36
C VAL A 114 17.64 -0.67 1.88
N LYS A 115 18.96 -0.55 1.83
CA LYS A 115 19.70 0.65 2.20
C LYS A 115 19.84 1.64 1.05
N ASN A 116 20.19 1.13 -0.13
CA ASN A 116 20.44 1.96 -1.31
C ASN A 116 20.18 1.18 -2.60
N TYR A 117 19.91 1.93 -3.67
CA TYR A 117 19.90 1.42 -5.04
C TYR A 117 20.53 2.43 -5.96
N GLU A 118 21.66 2.08 -6.53
CA GLU A 118 22.43 2.93 -7.44
C GLU A 118 23.18 2.07 -8.45
N ASN A 119 23.32 2.55 -9.67
CA ASN A 119 24.06 1.86 -10.76
C ASN A 119 23.63 0.39 -10.94
N ASN A 120 22.32 0.12 -10.93
CA ASN A 120 21.74 -1.22 -11.03
C ASN A 120 22.15 -2.17 -9.88
N MET A 121 22.61 -1.65 -8.77
CA MET A 121 22.99 -2.42 -7.60
C MET A 121 22.12 -2.02 -6.39
N LEU A 122 21.34 -2.97 -5.90
CA LEU A 122 20.53 -2.82 -4.69
C LEU A 122 21.31 -3.39 -3.51
N VAL A 123 21.52 -2.57 -2.48
CA VAL A 123 22.28 -2.93 -1.27
C VAL A 123 21.32 -3.15 -0.11
N LEU A 124 21.47 -4.28 0.57
CA LEU A 124 20.70 -4.66 1.75
C LEU A 124 21.40 -4.22 3.05
N ASP A 125 20.68 -4.28 4.16
CA ASP A 125 21.16 -3.84 5.47
C ASP A 125 22.23 -4.76 6.08
N ASP A 126 22.29 -6.03 5.66
CA ASP A 126 23.32 -6.99 6.03
C ASP A 126 24.62 -6.84 5.18
N GLY A 127 24.64 -5.91 4.23
CA GLY A 127 25.78 -5.66 3.35
C GLY A 127 25.77 -6.47 2.05
N ASN A 128 24.85 -7.41 1.89
CA ASN A 128 24.65 -8.12 0.62
C ASN A 128 24.12 -7.16 -0.46
N PHE A 129 24.34 -7.50 -1.70
CA PHE A 129 23.82 -6.74 -2.83
C PHE A 129 23.21 -7.64 -3.90
N ILE A 130 22.28 -7.08 -4.68
CA ILE A 130 21.61 -7.73 -5.79
C ILE A 130 21.69 -6.79 -7.00
N GLU A 131 22.20 -7.29 -8.12
CA GLU A 131 22.25 -6.53 -9.36
C GLU A 131 20.92 -6.67 -10.11
N SER A 132 20.30 -5.55 -10.47
CA SER A 132 19.05 -5.51 -11.22
C SER A 132 18.84 -4.16 -11.88
N ALA A 133 18.36 -4.16 -13.12
CA ALA A 133 17.90 -2.95 -13.80
C ALA A 133 16.45 -2.57 -13.43
N ASN A 134 15.71 -3.47 -12.75
CA ASN A 134 14.28 -3.35 -12.50
C ASN A 134 13.97 -3.40 -11.00
N VAL A 135 13.86 -2.24 -10.36
CA VAL A 135 13.50 -2.14 -8.95
C VAL A 135 12.19 -1.36 -8.79
N TYR A 136 11.18 -2.02 -8.23
CA TYR A 136 9.85 -1.48 -7.96
C TYR A 136 9.70 -1.22 -6.48
N TRP A 137 9.62 0.06 -6.11
CA TRP A 137 9.44 0.47 -4.74
C TRP A 137 7.95 0.64 -4.45
N VAL A 138 7.37 -0.32 -3.76
CA VAL A 138 5.95 -0.33 -3.35
C VAL A 138 5.78 -0.39 -1.82
N ALA A 139 6.91 -0.29 -1.09
CA ALA A 139 6.90 -0.21 0.36
C ALA A 139 6.44 1.18 0.84
N GLY A 140 5.60 1.18 1.87
CA GLY A 140 5.20 2.38 2.60
C GLY A 140 4.17 3.24 1.88
N VAL A 141 2.92 3.13 2.32
CA VAL A 141 1.86 4.11 2.01
C VAL A 141 1.98 5.26 3.02
N LYS A 142 2.01 6.49 2.51
CA LYS A 142 2.05 7.70 3.33
C LYS A 142 0.90 8.62 2.94
N ALA A 143 0.09 9.03 3.89
CA ALA A 143 -0.98 9.98 3.67
C ALA A 143 -0.41 11.38 3.33
N ASN A 144 -1.13 12.14 2.52
CA ASN A 144 -0.78 13.53 2.25
C ASN A 144 -1.10 14.38 3.49
N SER A 145 -0.21 15.32 3.79
CA SER A 145 -0.45 16.31 4.83
C SER A 145 -1.51 17.31 4.38
N LEU A 146 -2.40 17.66 5.30
CA LEU A 146 -3.36 18.75 5.13
C LEU A 146 -2.82 19.98 5.83
N ALA A 147 -2.79 21.11 5.14
CA ALA A 147 -2.40 22.38 5.75
C ALA A 147 -3.44 22.82 6.78
N GLY A 148 -2.96 23.41 7.89
CA GLY A 148 -3.83 23.96 8.93
C GLY A 148 -4.20 23.00 10.07
N LEU A 149 -3.76 21.75 10.03
CA LEU A 149 -3.90 20.82 11.17
C LEU A 149 -2.59 20.77 11.98
N PRO A 150 -2.67 20.77 13.31
CA PRO A 150 -1.54 20.61 14.21
C PRO A 150 -0.78 19.29 13.99
N ALA A 151 0.52 19.26 14.28
CA ALA A 151 1.36 18.08 14.08
C ALA A 151 0.92 16.87 14.92
N GLU A 152 0.36 17.11 16.10
CA GLU A 152 -0.18 16.09 17.02
C GLU A 152 -1.37 15.31 16.45
N CYS A 153 -2.09 15.87 15.48
CA CYS A 153 -3.16 15.16 14.77
C CYS A 153 -2.63 14.00 13.92
N TYR A 154 -1.33 13.98 13.64
CA TYR A 154 -0.74 12.98 12.77
C TYR A 154 -0.05 11.87 13.56
N GLY A 155 -0.08 10.68 12.99
CA GLY A 155 0.60 9.50 13.48
C GLY A 155 1.49 8.86 12.41
N PRO A 156 1.93 7.61 12.62
CA PRO A 156 2.73 6.87 11.64
C PRO A 156 2.12 6.91 10.23
N GLY A 157 2.98 7.04 9.22
CA GLY A 157 2.53 7.13 7.83
C GLY A 157 1.83 8.45 7.50
N ASN A 158 1.98 9.49 8.32
CA ASN A 158 1.31 10.79 8.19
C ASN A 158 -0.23 10.68 8.19
N ARG A 159 -0.77 9.65 8.85
CA ARG A 159 -2.19 9.39 8.97
C ARG A 159 -2.78 10.23 10.09
N LEU A 160 -4.00 10.72 9.90
CA LEU A 160 -4.74 11.50 10.89
C LEU A 160 -5.31 10.59 11.98
N ARG A 161 -5.00 10.89 13.26
CA ARG A 161 -5.53 10.17 14.42
C ARG A 161 -7.02 10.43 14.55
N VAL A 162 -7.82 9.38 14.51
CA VAL A 162 -9.28 9.47 14.66
C VAL A 162 -9.78 8.55 15.76
N ASN A 163 -10.90 8.94 16.36
CA ASN A 163 -11.65 8.10 17.28
C ASN A 163 -12.53 7.08 16.52
N GLU A 164 -13.31 6.28 17.24
CA GLU A 164 -14.24 5.28 16.71
C GLU A 164 -15.35 5.85 15.82
N HIS A 165 -15.55 7.17 15.85
CA HIS A 165 -16.51 7.90 15.01
C HIS A 165 -15.86 8.51 13.76
N ASN A 166 -14.60 8.19 13.47
CA ASN A 166 -13.80 8.77 12.40
C ASN A 166 -13.51 10.28 12.56
N GLN A 167 -13.69 10.84 13.73
CA GLN A 167 -13.49 12.24 14.06
C GLN A 167 -12.05 12.46 14.51
N ILE A 168 -11.42 13.52 14.02
CA ILE A 168 -10.07 13.92 14.48
C ILE A 168 -10.20 14.45 15.91
N GLN A 169 -9.30 14.02 16.80
CA GLN A 169 -9.25 14.48 18.17
C GLN A 169 -9.19 16.01 18.23
N ASP A 170 -9.94 16.62 19.15
CA ASP A 170 -10.07 18.06 19.37
C ASP A 170 -10.79 18.87 18.27
N PHE A 171 -11.25 18.23 17.19
CA PHE A 171 -12.00 18.85 16.11
C PHE A 171 -13.40 18.24 15.99
N LYS A 172 -14.45 19.04 16.26
CA LYS A 172 -15.85 18.55 16.23
C LYS A 172 -16.40 18.29 14.82
N ASN A 173 -15.80 18.89 13.80
CA ASN A 173 -16.30 18.95 12.43
C ASN A 173 -15.31 18.44 11.39
N ILE A 174 -14.21 17.82 11.82
CA ILE A 174 -13.20 17.27 10.90
C ILE A 174 -13.13 15.74 11.11
N PHE A 175 -13.28 15.03 10.01
CA PHE A 175 -13.30 13.57 9.97
C PHE A 175 -12.29 13.06 8.95
N ALA A 176 -11.73 11.87 9.19
CA ALA A 176 -10.88 11.19 8.21
C ALA A 176 -11.27 9.72 8.10
N ILE A 177 -11.22 9.19 6.88
CA ILE A 177 -11.54 7.79 6.56
C ILE A 177 -10.50 7.20 5.60
N GLY A 178 -10.47 5.89 5.50
CA GLY A 178 -9.60 5.14 4.59
C GLY A 178 -8.12 5.29 4.93
N ASP A 179 -7.27 5.34 3.91
CA ASP A 179 -5.81 5.34 4.06
C ASP A 179 -5.26 6.56 4.81
N THR A 180 -6.03 7.64 4.88
CA THR A 180 -5.64 8.86 5.62
C THR A 180 -5.96 8.79 7.11
N ALA A 181 -6.84 7.88 7.55
CA ALA A 181 -7.25 7.73 8.94
C ALA A 181 -6.38 6.74 9.71
N LEU A 182 -5.93 7.12 10.90
CA LEU A 182 -5.30 6.23 11.88
C LEU A 182 -6.30 5.95 13.01
N MET A 183 -7.16 4.96 12.82
CA MET A 183 -8.05 4.45 13.85
C MET A 183 -7.37 3.28 14.56
N ILE A 184 -7.09 3.45 15.84
CA ILE A 184 -6.48 2.43 16.70
C ILE A 184 -7.56 1.75 17.50
N SER A 185 -7.52 0.42 17.59
CA SER A 185 -8.40 -0.41 18.42
C SER A 185 -7.60 -1.52 19.09
N GLU A 186 -8.21 -2.27 20.00
CA GLU A 186 -7.56 -3.43 20.64
C GLU A 186 -7.11 -4.47 19.62
N GLU A 187 -7.93 -4.73 18.60
CA GLU A 187 -7.63 -5.66 17.52
C GLU A 187 -6.54 -5.11 16.57
N TYR A 188 -6.48 -3.79 16.39
CA TYR A 188 -5.53 -3.11 15.51
C TYR A 188 -4.72 -2.05 16.25
N PRO A 189 -3.78 -2.42 17.13
CA PRO A 189 -3.01 -1.49 17.95
C PRO A 189 -2.06 -0.58 17.17
N LYS A 190 -1.76 -0.95 15.91
CA LYS A 190 -0.99 -0.11 14.96
C LYS A 190 -1.88 0.67 13.99
N GLY A 191 -3.19 0.66 14.22
CA GLY A 191 -4.22 1.24 13.35
C GLY A 191 -4.72 0.27 12.29
N HIS A 192 -5.95 0.49 11.85
CA HIS A 192 -6.60 -0.31 10.81
C HIS A 192 -5.72 -0.36 9.54
N PRO A 193 -5.70 -1.51 8.82
CA PRO A 193 -4.91 -1.65 7.59
C PRO A 193 -5.41 -0.72 6.48
N GLN A 194 -4.49 -0.25 5.66
CA GLN A 194 -4.76 0.64 4.53
C GLN A 194 -5.18 -0.20 3.31
N VAL A 195 -6.41 -0.71 3.35
CA VAL A 195 -7.03 -1.52 2.30
C VAL A 195 -8.50 -1.16 2.16
N VAL A 196 -9.14 -1.62 1.09
CA VAL A 196 -10.49 -1.24 0.68
C VAL A 196 -11.55 -1.50 1.75
N GLN A 197 -11.49 -2.64 2.46
CA GLN A 197 -12.55 -3.03 3.42
C GLN A 197 -12.68 -2.05 4.61
N PRO A 198 -11.61 -1.70 5.34
CA PRO A 198 -11.70 -0.68 6.38
C PRO A 198 -12.18 0.67 5.84
N ALA A 199 -11.75 1.09 4.64
CA ALA A 199 -12.18 2.35 4.05
C ALA A 199 -13.70 2.40 3.83
N ILE A 200 -14.29 1.32 3.28
CA ILE A 200 -15.74 1.20 3.09
C ILE A 200 -16.48 1.22 4.44
N GLN A 201 -16.02 0.44 5.41
CA GLN A 201 -16.64 0.36 6.74
C GLN A 201 -16.57 1.70 7.47
N GLN A 202 -15.45 2.40 7.40
CA GLN A 202 -15.29 3.73 7.98
C GLN A 202 -16.22 4.75 7.30
N ALA A 203 -16.38 4.70 5.97
CA ALA A 203 -17.30 5.57 5.26
C ALA A 203 -18.76 5.33 5.68
N MET A 204 -19.19 4.07 5.79
CA MET A 204 -20.53 3.72 6.26
C MET A 204 -20.77 4.16 7.72
N ASN A 205 -19.78 3.98 8.59
CA ASN A 205 -19.84 4.42 9.97
C ASN A 205 -19.97 5.95 10.06
N LEU A 206 -19.17 6.68 9.29
CA LEU A 206 -19.21 8.14 9.24
C LEU A 206 -20.59 8.65 8.77
N ILE A 207 -21.17 8.07 7.72
CA ILE A 207 -22.51 8.44 7.24
C ILE A 207 -23.55 8.26 8.36
N LYS A 208 -23.50 7.15 9.07
CA LYS A 208 -24.41 6.88 10.20
C LYS A 208 -24.24 7.92 11.31
N ASN A 209 -22.99 8.24 11.65
CA ASN A 209 -22.69 9.22 12.71
C ASN A 209 -23.14 10.63 12.33
N LEU A 210 -22.91 11.06 11.09
CA LEU A 210 -23.36 12.38 10.61
C LEU A 210 -24.89 12.50 10.63
N ARG A 211 -25.63 11.48 10.22
CA ARG A 211 -27.10 11.45 10.30
C ARG A 211 -27.61 11.56 11.75
N ASN A 212 -26.91 10.91 12.68
CA ASN A 212 -27.27 11.00 14.10
C ASN A 212 -27.03 12.42 14.65
N ILE A 213 -25.91 13.05 14.28
CA ILE A 213 -25.59 14.43 14.67
C ILE A 213 -26.66 15.39 14.15
N GLU A 214 -27.00 15.31 12.86
CA GLU A 214 -28.03 16.13 12.21
C GLU A 214 -29.39 15.96 12.89
N SER A 215 -29.80 14.72 13.16
CA SER A 215 -31.08 14.42 13.85
C SER A 215 -31.11 15.01 15.27
N HIS A 216 -30.00 14.98 15.99
CA HIS A 216 -29.89 15.58 17.33
C HIS A 216 -29.94 17.12 17.28
N GLU A 217 -29.35 17.75 16.30
CA GLU A 217 -29.39 19.20 16.13
C GLU A 217 -30.81 19.67 15.78
N LEU A 218 -31.46 19.00 14.83
CA LEU A 218 -32.83 19.30 14.42
C LEU A 218 -33.80 19.14 15.61
N ASN A 219 -33.62 18.11 16.46
CA ASN A 219 -34.43 17.94 17.65
C ASN A 219 -34.21 19.06 18.69
N LYS A 220 -32.96 19.48 18.91
CA LYS A 220 -32.65 20.61 19.79
C LYS A 220 -33.24 21.92 19.29
N GLU A 221 -33.20 22.19 18.00
CA GLU A 221 -33.84 23.36 17.41
C GLU A 221 -35.37 23.29 17.59
N SER A 222 -36.00 22.16 17.30
CA SER A 222 -37.44 21.99 17.47
C SER A 222 -37.89 22.17 18.91
N GLU A 223 -37.11 21.71 19.92
CA GLU A 223 -37.39 21.96 21.34
C GLU A 223 -37.24 23.43 21.73
N LYS A 224 -36.28 24.15 21.12
CA LYS A 224 -36.09 25.59 21.34
C LYS A 224 -37.29 26.40 20.82
N TYR A 225 -37.85 25.99 19.69
CA TYR A 225 -39.08 26.61 19.14
C TYR A 225 -40.35 26.21 19.91
N ARG A 226 -40.40 25.02 20.52
CA ARG A 226 -41.55 24.61 21.39
C ARG A 226 -41.58 25.32 22.73
N LYS A 227 -40.41 25.74 23.25
CA LYS A 227 -40.31 26.63 24.42
C LYS A 227 -40.36 28.07 23.93
N GLY A 228 -41.56 28.51 23.49
CA GLY A 228 -41.79 29.89 23.04
C GLY A 228 -41.29 30.94 24.06
N PRO A 229 -41.15 32.22 23.67
CA PRO A 229 -40.62 33.26 24.55
C PRO A 229 -41.44 33.27 25.84
N ALA A 230 -40.72 33.22 26.97
CA ALA A 230 -41.38 33.32 28.29
C ALA A 230 -42.29 34.54 28.27
N ALA A 231 -43.60 34.31 28.57
CA ALA A 231 -44.55 35.39 28.69
C ALA A 231 -43.99 36.40 29.72
N HIS A 232 -43.77 37.64 29.27
CA HIS A 232 -43.50 38.71 30.21
C HIS A 232 -44.74 38.89 31.11
N PRO A 233 -44.62 38.90 32.43
CA PRO A 233 -45.70 39.30 33.27
C PRO A 233 -45.95 40.80 33.08
N PHE A 234 -47.17 41.15 32.81
CA PHE A 234 -47.66 42.52 32.90
C PHE A 234 -47.64 43.05 34.33
#